data_faa05768e8e29616603105ef45789f27
#
_entry.id   faa05768e8e29616603105ef45789f27
#
_cell.length_a   1.000
_cell.length_b   1.000
_cell.length_c   1.000
_cell.angle_alpha   90.00
_cell.angle_beta   90.00
_cell.angle_gamma   90.00
#
_symmetry.space_group_name_H-M   'P 1'
#
loop_
_entity.id
_entity.type
_entity.pdbx_description
1 polymer ?
#
loop_
_entity_poly.entity_id
_entity_poly.type
_entity_poly.pdbx_seq_one_letter_code
_entity_poly.pdbx_strand_id
1 'polypeptide(L)'
;MVDRRNFLLSSGLAGAAMALSARSQGAPASFASATYAEATVIDALGGPGEPDAKPDTPLSAKALEDVRASGLTAVNLTVSGVGSYDKDYDTTIRNIAFWNAQIAAHADALLLVRTSADIAEAKRSKRLGIIFGFQDATPIAEDLERVETFGELGVRVFQLTYNRRNLVGDGCVEPGNAGVSKFGQAFIERLNERKFLIDLSHGGERTTREAIAASKVPVAISHTGCAALAPLPRNKTDAELKMLADKGGVVGIYLMPFLRSAGQPTAEDLVRHIEHAVGVCGEDHVGIGTDGTISPVNFNAAFRKKFAAEVAERRAAGVSAPGERPDVYTFLPDLNSADRFLHIAALLSKRGFSDARITKILGANFAQLFATVWSG
;
A
#
# COMPACT_ATOMS: atom_id res chain seq x y z
N MET A 1 52.42 7.18 58.15
CA MET A 1 52.33 7.24 59.63
C MET A 1 51.03 7.88 59.97
N VAL A 2 50.19 7.08 60.60
CA VAL A 2 49.32 7.38 61.74
C VAL A 2 48.30 8.52 61.53
N ASP A 3 47.07 8.37 61.85
CA ASP A 3 46.06 7.40 62.36
C ASP A 3 44.82 8.24 62.74
N ARG A 4 43.68 7.66 62.55
CA ARG A 4 42.45 7.57 63.35
C ARG A 4 41.72 8.79 63.97
N ARG A 5 40.46 8.77 63.69
CA ARG A 5 39.29 8.59 64.57
C ARG A 5 38.38 9.80 64.87
N ASN A 6 37.14 9.61 64.52
CA ASN A 6 35.87 9.86 65.26
C ASN A 6 35.68 11.17 66.05
N PHE A 7 34.60 11.87 65.75
CA PHE A 7 33.53 12.07 66.78
C PHE A 7 32.21 12.53 66.14
N LEU A 8 31.17 11.92 66.65
CA LEU A 8 29.74 12.20 66.43
C LEU A 8 29.37 13.54 67.09
N LEU A 9 28.35 14.25 66.51
CA LEU A 9 27.14 14.65 67.24
C LEU A 9 26.14 15.43 66.36
N SER A 10 25.00 14.86 66.26
CA SER A 10 23.64 15.35 66.04
C SER A 10 23.34 16.84 65.96
N SER A 11 22.60 17.26 64.94
CA SER A 11 21.54 18.25 65.04
C SER A 11 20.53 18.01 63.91
N GLY A 12 19.28 17.71 64.22
CA GLY A 12 18.21 17.48 63.30
C GLY A 12 17.74 18.79 62.61
N LEU A 13 17.36 18.63 61.34
CA LEU A 13 16.46 19.55 60.65
C LEU A 13 15.57 18.72 59.73
N ALA A 14 14.30 18.79 60.02
CA ALA A 14 13.23 18.16 59.24
C ALA A 14 13.22 18.78 57.81
N GLY A 15 13.62 17.99 56.84
CA GLY A 15 13.45 18.32 55.44
C GLY A 15 12.33 17.50 54.88
N ALA A 16 11.22 18.14 54.49
CA ALA A 16 10.10 17.53 53.82
C ALA A 16 10.55 16.84 52.54
N ALA A 17 10.54 15.53 52.50
CA ALA A 17 10.71 14.75 51.30
C ALA A 17 9.45 14.89 50.42
N MET A 18 9.52 15.77 49.41
CA MET A 18 8.60 15.68 48.28
C MET A 18 8.86 14.37 47.55
N ALA A 19 8.02 13.39 47.77
CA ALA A 19 7.97 12.20 46.95
C ALA A 19 7.50 12.63 45.55
N LEU A 20 8.43 12.83 44.63
CA LEU A 20 8.12 12.76 43.20
C LEU A 20 7.67 11.33 42.92
N SER A 21 6.34 11.15 42.84
CA SER A 21 5.75 9.97 42.27
C SER A 21 6.19 9.91 40.80
N ALA A 22 7.23 9.15 40.52
CA ALA A 22 7.52 8.68 39.18
C ALA A 22 6.27 7.91 38.72
N ARG A 23 5.45 8.56 37.91
CA ARG A 23 4.45 7.84 37.13
C ARG A 23 5.22 6.80 36.32
N SER A 24 5.11 5.54 36.70
CA SER A 24 5.51 4.44 35.85
C SER A 24 4.72 4.63 34.54
N GLN A 25 5.39 5.05 33.48
CA GLN A 25 4.83 4.93 32.15
C GLN A 25 4.69 3.41 31.95
N GLY A 26 3.48 2.91 32.13
CA GLY A 26 3.17 1.54 31.81
C GLY A 26 3.62 1.28 30.37
N ALA A 27 4.18 0.10 30.11
CA ALA A 27 4.51 -0.31 28.74
C ALA A 27 3.29 -0.01 27.85
N PRO A 28 3.48 0.59 26.66
CA PRO A 28 2.36 0.90 25.78
C PRO A 28 1.54 -0.38 25.56
N ALA A 29 0.23 -0.28 25.80
CA ALA A 29 -0.67 -1.40 25.57
C ALA A 29 -0.54 -1.82 24.10
N SER A 30 -0.27 -3.10 23.82
CA SER A 30 -0.21 -3.59 22.45
C SER A 30 -1.58 -3.42 21.80
N PHE A 31 -1.62 -3.00 20.52
CA PHE A 31 -2.87 -2.93 19.74
C PHE A 31 -3.60 -4.27 19.83
N ALA A 32 -4.77 -4.28 20.45
CA ALA A 32 -5.45 -5.52 20.77
C ALA A 32 -6.03 -6.18 19.53
N SER A 33 -6.03 -7.52 19.48
CA SER A 33 -6.69 -8.28 18.40
C SER A 33 -8.18 -7.92 18.26
N ALA A 34 -8.86 -7.57 19.36
CA ALA A 34 -10.25 -7.09 19.33
C ALA A 34 -10.38 -5.76 18.58
N THR A 35 -9.47 -4.80 18.80
CA THR A 35 -9.45 -3.52 18.07
C THR A 35 -9.17 -3.74 16.58
N TYR A 36 -8.28 -4.69 16.25
CA TYR A 36 -8.02 -5.07 14.85
C TYR A 36 -9.25 -5.67 14.18
N ALA A 37 -9.98 -6.56 14.88
CA ALA A 37 -11.20 -7.17 14.35
C ALA A 37 -12.29 -6.13 14.04
N GLU A 38 -12.36 -5.04 14.78
CA GLU A 38 -13.32 -3.95 14.56
C GLU A 38 -12.84 -2.94 13.51
N ALA A 39 -11.53 -2.81 13.28
CA ALA A 39 -10.97 -1.86 12.34
C ALA A 39 -11.33 -2.20 10.88
N THR A 40 -11.57 -1.19 10.06
CA THR A 40 -11.57 -1.34 8.60
C THR A 40 -10.11 -1.45 8.13
N VAL A 41 -9.73 -2.62 7.60
CA VAL A 41 -8.36 -2.90 7.17
C VAL A 41 -8.33 -3.02 5.65
N ILE A 42 -7.56 -2.16 4.99
CA ILE A 42 -7.50 -2.07 3.52
C ILE A 42 -6.06 -2.22 3.06
N ASP A 43 -5.83 -3.17 2.17
CA ASP A 43 -4.63 -3.22 1.36
C ASP A 43 -4.86 -2.41 0.08
N ALA A 44 -4.20 -1.26 -0.03
CA ALA A 44 -4.41 -0.34 -1.14
C ALA A 44 -3.82 -0.84 -2.47
N LEU A 45 -2.99 -1.87 -2.44
CA LEU A 45 -2.61 -2.69 -3.58
C LEU A 45 -2.10 -4.06 -3.12
N GLY A 46 -2.77 -5.10 -3.57
CA GLY A 46 -2.44 -6.48 -3.28
C GLY A 46 -3.49 -7.42 -3.88
N GLY A 47 -3.56 -8.66 -3.43
CA GLY A 47 -4.60 -9.57 -3.92
C GLY A 47 -4.63 -10.91 -3.23
N PRO A 48 -5.77 -11.61 -3.28
CA PRO A 48 -5.84 -12.99 -2.84
C PRO A 48 -5.10 -13.90 -3.83
N GLY A 49 -4.63 -15.03 -3.34
CA GLY A 49 -3.94 -16.04 -4.14
C GLY A 49 -2.56 -16.36 -3.58
N GLU A 50 -1.99 -17.41 -4.13
CA GLU A 50 -0.65 -17.88 -3.76
C GLU A 50 0.40 -17.24 -4.68
N PRO A 51 1.57 -16.83 -4.13
CA PRO A 51 2.60 -16.11 -4.90
C PRO A 51 3.14 -16.90 -6.11
N ASP A 52 3.06 -18.24 -6.05
CA ASP A 52 3.56 -19.15 -7.09
C ASP A 52 2.48 -19.61 -8.08
N ALA A 53 1.23 -19.18 -7.90
CA ALA A 53 0.13 -19.53 -8.80
C ALA A 53 0.37 -18.94 -10.19
N LYS A 54 0.07 -19.74 -11.22
CA LYS A 54 0.07 -19.25 -12.61
C LYS A 54 -1.12 -18.28 -12.80
N PRO A 55 -1.03 -17.37 -13.77
CA PRO A 55 -2.20 -16.60 -14.18
C PRO A 55 -3.42 -17.53 -14.43
N ASP A 56 -4.61 -17.05 -14.09
CA ASP A 56 -5.88 -17.80 -14.23
C ASP A 56 -5.97 -19.11 -13.42
N THR A 57 -5.11 -19.29 -12.41
CA THR A 57 -5.28 -20.41 -11.47
C THR A 57 -6.39 -20.07 -10.47
N PRO A 58 -7.45 -20.89 -10.34
CA PRO A 58 -8.50 -20.68 -9.35
C PRO A 58 -7.94 -20.63 -7.92
N LEU A 59 -8.59 -19.86 -7.06
CA LEU A 59 -8.20 -19.78 -5.65
C LEU A 59 -8.29 -21.15 -4.98
N SER A 60 -7.21 -21.57 -4.36
CA SER A 60 -7.17 -22.81 -3.58
C SER A 60 -7.90 -22.65 -2.24
N ALA A 61 -8.25 -23.77 -1.60
CA ALA A 61 -8.78 -23.76 -0.23
C ALA A 61 -7.81 -23.07 0.75
N LYS A 62 -6.48 -23.21 0.54
CA LYS A 62 -5.45 -22.54 1.35
C LYS A 62 -5.47 -21.02 1.13
N ALA A 63 -5.59 -20.55 -0.11
CA ALA A 63 -5.69 -19.13 -0.40
C ALA A 63 -6.93 -18.50 0.26
N LEU A 64 -8.07 -19.20 0.27
CA LEU A 64 -9.30 -18.77 0.94
C LEU A 64 -9.18 -18.78 2.48
N GLU A 65 -8.45 -19.76 3.03
CA GLU A 65 -8.10 -19.78 4.45
C GLU A 65 -7.24 -18.56 4.83
N ASP A 66 -6.21 -18.26 4.02
CA ASP A 66 -5.35 -17.09 4.22
C ASP A 66 -6.14 -15.77 4.11
N VAL A 67 -7.07 -15.67 3.17
CA VAL A 67 -8.00 -14.53 3.07
C VAL A 67 -8.76 -14.34 4.39
N ARG A 68 -9.34 -15.39 4.95
CA ARG A 68 -10.06 -15.30 6.23
C ARG A 68 -9.13 -14.97 7.41
N ALA A 69 -7.93 -15.54 7.42
CA ALA A 69 -6.92 -15.29 8.46
C ALA A 69 -6.35 -13.87 8.41
N SER A 70 -6.33 -13.22 7.24
CA SER A 70 -5.76 -11.89 7.07
C SER A 70 -6.48 -10.79 7.85
N GLY A 71 -7.80 -10.96 8.08
CA GLY A 71 -8.65 -9.94 8.67
C GLY A 71 -8.83 -8.67 7.81
N LEU A 72 -8.40 -8.71 6.54
CA LEU A 72 -8.61 -7.61 5.60
C LEU A 72 -10.11 -7.40 5.33
N THR A 73 -10.51 -6.13 5.26
CA THR A 73 -11.85 -5.73 4.84
C THR A 73 -11.92 -5.62 3.32
N ALA A 74 -10.91 -5.01 2.69
CA ALA A 74 -10.85 -4.86 1.24
C ALA A 74 -9.41 -4.84 0.73
N VAL A 75 -9.27 -5.16 -0.56
CA VAL A 75 -7.99 -5.08 -1.28
C VAL A 75 -8.22 -4.49 -2.66
N ASN A 76 -7.34 -3.57 -3.09
CA ASN A 76 -7.26 -3.11 -4.47
C ASN A 76 -6.46 -4.12 -5.28
N LEU A 77 -7.15 -4.84 -6.16
CA LEU A 77 -6.59 -5.92 -6.97
C LEU A 77 -6.33 -5.44 -8.40
N THR A 78 -5.11 -5.64 -8.87
CA THR A 78 -4.76 -5.34 -10.27
C THR A 78 -5.45 -6.31 -11.24
N VAL A 79 -6.27 -5.75 -12.13
CA VAL A 79 -6.88 -6.50 -13.24
C VAL A 79 -6.35 -6.07 -14.60
N SER A 80 -5.58 -4.97 -14.69
CA SER A 80 -5.02 -4.49 -15.96
C SER A 80 -3.88 -5.35 -16.46
N GLY A 81 -3.74 -5.46 -17.79
CA GLY A 81 -2.45 -5.69 -18.43
C GLY A 81 -1.51 -4.51 -18.19
N VAL A 82 -0.20 -4.70 -18.43
CA VAL A 82 0.83 -3.70 -18.16
C VAL A 82 1.86 -3.66 -19.29
N GLY A 83 2.02 -2.48 -19.90
CA GLY A 83 3.14 -2.16 -20.79
C GLY A 83 3.05 -2.71 -22.22
N SER A 84 1.92 -3.28 -22.64
CA SER A 84 1.74 -3.87 -23.97
C SER A 84 0.38 -3.50 -24.58
N TYR A 85 0.28 -2.37 -25.22
CA TYR A 85 -0.95 -1.83 -25.81
C TYR A 85 -1.77 -2.85 -26.60
N ASP A 86 -1.12 -3.65 -27.46
CA ASP A 86 -1.79 -4.60 -28.35
C ASP A 86 -2.49 -5.74 -27.61
N LYS A 87 -2.06 -6.04 -26.38
CA LYS A 87 -2.51 -7.21 -25.60
C LYS A 87 -3.25 -6.84 -24.33
N ASP A 88 -3.00 -5.64 -23.83
CA ASP A 88 -3.43 -5.28 -22.48
C ASP A 88 -4.95 -5.11 -22.35
N TYR A 89 -5.62 -4.64 -23.41
CA TYR A 89 -7.08 -4.59 -23.43
C TYR A 89 -7.69 -5.99 -23.24
N ASP A 90 -7.33 -6.94 -24.10
CA ASP A 90 -7.85 -8.31 -24.04
C ASP A 90 -7.43 -9.02 -22.74
N THR A 91 -6.20 -8.78 -22.29
CA THR A 91 -5.70 -9.32 -21.02
C THR A 91 -6.53 -8.79 -19.85
N THR A 92 -6.84 -7.50 -19.83
CA THR A 92 -7.66 -6.89 -18.79
C THR A 92 -9.07 -7.45 -18.78
N ILE A 93 -9.69 -7.62 -19.96
CA ILE A 93 -11.04 -8.23 -20.06
C ILE A 93 -11.04 -9.67 -19.53
N ARG A 94 -10.02 -10.48 -19.88
CA ARG A 94 -9.89 -11.86 -19.35
C ARG A 94 -9.68 -11.88 -17.84
N ASN A 95 -8.82 -10.99 -17.31
CA ASN A 95 -8.59 -10.90 -15.87
C ASN A 95 -9.89 -10.51 -15.12
N ILE A 96 -10.64 -9.54 -15.62
CA ILE A 96 -11.92 -9.14 -15.02
C ILE A 96 -12.92 -10.31 -15.07
N ALA A 97 -13.01 -11.03 -16.19
CA ALA A 97 -13.89 -12.19 -16.32
C ALA A 97 -13.48 -13.31 -15.34
N PHE A 98 -12.19 -13.61 -15.24
CA PHE A 98 -11.65 -14.58 -14.29
C PHE A 98 -12.00 -14.20 -12.84
N TRP A 99 -11.73 -12.96 -12.43
CA TRP A 99 -12.00 -12.53 -11.06
C TRP A 99 -13.49 -12.45 -10.74
N ASN A 100 -14.33 -12.05 -11.67
CA ASN A 100 -15.79 -12.14 -11.49
C ASN A 100 -16.24 -13.59 -11.26
N ALA A 101 -15.66 -14.56 -11.99
CA ALA A 101 -15.95 -15.98 -11.78
C ALA A 101 -15.46 -16.46 -10.40
N GLN A 102 -14.25 -16.04 -9.95
CA GLN A 102 -13.75 -16.38 -8.61
C GLN A 102 -14.63 -15.79 -7.50
N ILE A 103 -15.04 -14.52 -7.63
CA ILE A 103 -15.92 -13.86 -6.64
C ILE A 103 -17.29 -14.58 -6.58
N ALA A 104 -17.85 -14.96 -7.73
CA ALA A 104 -19.11 -15.69 -7.79
C ALA A 104 -18.99 -17.11 -7.18
N ALA A 105 -17.89 -17.83 -7.46
CA ALA A 105 -17.64 -19.17 -6.94
C ALA A 105 -17.39 -19.17 -5.42
N HIS A 106 -16.89 -18.07 -4.86
CA HIS A 106 -16.52 -17.93 -3.44
C HIS A 106 -17.28 -16.77 -2.79
N ALA A 107 -18.58 -16.62 -3.09
CA ALA A 107 -19.42 -15.54 -2.57
C ALA A 107 -19.58 -15.54 -1.04
N ASP A 108 -19.22 -16.63 -0.36
CA ASP A 108 -19.12 -16.74 1.10
C ASP A 108 -17.87 -16.04 1.67
N ALA A 109 -16.82 -15.84 0.85
CA ALA A 109 -15.53 -15.28 1.26
C ALA A 109 -15.19 -13.95 0.57
N LEU A 110 -15.70 -13.71 -0.63
CA LEU A 110 -15.36 -12.58 -1.48
C LEU A 110 -16.58 -11.74 -1.85
N LEU A 111 -16.35 -10.44 -2.09
CA LEU A 111 -17.38 -9.48 -2.54
C LEU A 111 -16.75 -8.50 -3.52
N LEU A 112 -17.36 -8.26 -4.68
CA LEU A 112 -16.95 -7.18 -5.57
C LEU A 112 -17.34 -5.82 -4.99
N VAL A 113 -16.37 -4.92 -4.88
CA VAL A 113 -16.56 -3.54 -4.40
C VAL A 113 -16.72 -2.60 -5.60
N ARG A 114 -17.83 -1.91 -5.67
CA ARG A 114 -18.12 -0.87 -6.67
C ARG A 114 -18.37 0.49 -6.04
N THR A 115 -18.71 0.51 -4.76
CA THR A 115 -19.07 1.69 -3.97
C THR A 115 -18.42 1.63 -2.58
N SER A 116 -18.36 2.75 -1.88
CA SER A 116 -17.93 2.78 -0.48
C SER A 116 -18.86 1.97 0.45
N ALA A 117 -20.13 1.84 0.10
CA ALA A 117 -21.10 1.01 0.85
C ALA A 117 -20.74 -0.48 0.79
N ASP A 118 -20.16 -0.95 -0.33
CA ASP A 118 -19.72 -2.34 -0.48
C ASP A 118 -18.55 -2.66 0.47
N ILE A 119 -17.68 -1.68 0.79
CA ILE A 119 -16.61 -1.84 1.79
C ILE A 119 -17.23 -2.06 3.18
N ALA A 120 -18.24 -1.28 3.53
CA ALA A 120 -18.97 -1.47 4.79
C ALA A 120 -19.68 -2.82 4.84
N GLU A 121 -20.26 -3.26 3.73
CA GLU A 121 -20.87 -4.59 3.60
C GLU A 121 -19.82 -5.70 3.73
N ALA A 122 -18.65 -5.57 3.09
CA ALA A 122 -17.55 -6.53 3.20
C ALA A 122 -17.13 -6.70 4.66
N LYS A 123 -16.98 -5.58 5.40
CA LYS A 123 -16.68 -5.60 6.84
C LYS A 123 -17.76 -6.31 7.64
N ARG A 124 -19.04 -5.93 7.45
CA ARG A 124 -20.18 -6.48 8.18
C ARG A 124 -20.37 -7.98 7.94
N SER A 125 -20.19 -8.43 6.71
CA SER A 125 -20.35 -9.83 6.29
C SER A 125 -19.08 -10.67 6.49
N LYS A 126 -17.97 -10.08 6.95
CA LYS A 126 -16.66 -10.73 7.09
C LYS A 126 -16.14 -11.37 5.79
N ARG A 127 -16.48 -10.76 4.64
CA ARG A 127 -15.95 -11.12 3.33
C ARG A 127 -14.84 -10.15 2.94
N LEU A 128 -13.90 -10.60 2.13
CA LEU A 128 -12.91 -9.71 1.53
C LEU A 128 -13.55 -8.95 0.36
N GLY A 129 -13.61 -7.64 0.46
CA GLY A 129 -13.98 -6.75 -0.64
C GLY A 129 -12.87 -6.68 -1.69
N ILE A 130 -13.18 -7.01 -2.94
CA ILE A 130 -12.26 -6.92 -4.07
C ILE A 130 -12.57 -5.63 -4.84
N ILE A 131 -11.64 -4.70 -4.85
CA ILE A 131 -11.68 -3.48 -5.66
C ILE A 131 -10.88 -3.75 -6.92
N PHE A 132 -11.49 -3.65 -8.10
CA PHE A 132 -10.74 -3.77 -9.35
C PHE A 132 -9.98 -2.48 -9.64
N GLY A 133 -8.67 -2.61 -9.83
CA GLY A 133 -7.77 -1.51 -10.13
C GLY A 133 -6.84 -1.79 -11.30
N PHE A 134 -6.31 -0.72 -11.87
CA PHE A 134 -5.28 -0.73 -12.89
C PHE A 134 -3.94 -0.33 -12.29
N GLN A 135 -2.86 -0.96 -12.76
CA GLN A 135 -1.49 -0.49 -12.54
C GLN A 135 -0.86 0.17 -13.78
N ASP A 136 -1.57 0.21 -14.90
CA ASP A 136 -1.16 0.94 -16.10
C ASP A 136 -2.41 1.37 -16.89
N ALA A 137 -2.34 2.49 -17.59
CA ALA A 137 -3.39 2.97 -18.47
C ALA A 137 -3.29 2.40 -19.92
N THR A 138 -2.34 1.51 -20.20
CA THR A 138 -2.17 0.92 -21.53
C THR A 138 -3.42 0.21 -22.08
N PRO A 139 -4.33 -0.41 -21.27
CA PRO A 139 -5.59 -0.95 -21.77
C PRO A 139 -6.55 0.09 -22.37
N ILE A 140 -6.39 1.36 -21.98
CA ILE A 140 -7.19 2.47 -22.52
C ILE A 140 -6.75 2.78 -23.96
N ALA A 141 -5.46 2.60 -24.28
CA ALA A 141 -4.86 2.98 -25.55
C ALA A 141 -5.19 4.45 -25.92
N GLU A 142 -5.66 4.73 -27.12
CA GLU A 142 -6.07 6.07 -27.57
C GLU A 142 -7.60 6.34 -27.44
N ASP A 143 -8.34 5.39 -26.83
CA ASP A 143 -9.79 5.39 -26.77
C ASP A 143 -10.29 5.64 -25.33
N LEU A 144 -10.65 6.89 -25.04
CA LEU A 144 -11.17 7.29 -23.73
C LEU A 144 -12.54 6.68 -23.40
N GLU A 145 -13.31 6.18 -24.37
CA GLU A 145 -14.59 5.50 -24.10
C GLU A 145 -14.39 4.16 -23.37
N ARG A 146 -13.15 3.63 -23.40
CA ARG A 146 -12.81 2.43 -22.62
C ARG A 146 -12.83 2.69 -21.10
N VAL A 147 -12.77 3.95 -20.66
CA VAL A 147 -12.95 4.31 -19.25
C VAL A 147 -14.33 3.91 -18.77
N GLU A 148 -15.37 4.22 -19.57
CA GLU A 148 -16.75 3.82 -19.29
C GLU A 148 -16.89 2.30 -19.31
N THR A 149 -16.35 1.65 -20.34
CA THR A 149 -16.38 0.19 -20.48
C THR A 149 -15.80 -0.50 -19.24
N PHE A 150 -14.60 -0.11 -18.81
CA PHE A 150 -13.97 -0.69 -17.61
C PHE A 150 -14.70 -0.31 -16.32
N GLY A 151 -15.24 0.90 -16.23
CA GLY A 151 -16.08 1.34 -15.12
C GLY A 151 -17.32 0.48 -14.94
N GLU A 152 -18.04 0.17 -16.03
CA GLU A 152 -19.20 -0.72 -16.02
C GLU A 152 -18.80 -2.17 -15.67
N LEU A 153 -17.61 -2.61 -16.09
CA LEU A 153 -17.05 -3.89 -15.71
C LEU A 153 -16.59 -3.96 -14.25
N GLY A 154 -16.62 -2.84 -13.52
CA GLY A 154 -16.38 -2.78 -12.08
C GLY A 154 -15.06 -2.16 -11.66
N VAL A 155 -14.23 -1.66 -12.58
CA VAL A 155 -12.98 -0.97 -12.23
C VAL A 155 -13.28 0.36 -11.53
N ARG A 156 -12.56 0.65 -10.46
CA ARG A 156 -12.76 1.85 -9.63
C ARG A 156 -11.47 2.64 -9.38
N VAL A 157 -10.31 2.04 -9.62
CA VAL A 157 -9.00 2.67 -9.42
C VAL A 157 -8.22 2.59 -10.73
N PHE A 158 -7.71 3.72 -11.21
CA PHE A 158 -6.96 3.81 -12.45
C PHE A 158 -5.58 4.42 -12.19
N GLN A 159 -4.53 3.61 -12.25
CA GLN A 159 -3.17 4.11 -12.23
C GLN A 159 -2.79 4.63 -13.62
N LEU A 160 -2.18 5.81 -13.66
CA LEU A 160 -1.90 6.53 -14.91
C LEU A 160 -0.76 5.90 -15.72
N THR A 161 0.30 5.49 -15.06
CA THR A 161 1.49 4.92 -15.69
C THR A 161 2.04 3.78 -14.87
N TYR A 162 2.64 2.79 -15.52
CA TYR A 162 3.57 1.89 -14.86
C TYR A 162 4.98 2.52 -14.86
N ASN A 163 6.02 1.70 -14.83
CA ASN A 163 7.40 2.18 -14.69
C ASN A 163 7.90 3.06 -15.84
N ARG A 164 7.44 2.81 -17.08
CA ARG A 164 7.86 3.48 -18.30
C ARG A 164 6.84 4.53 -18.75
N ARG A 165 7.22 5.28 -19.81
CA ARG A 165 6.30 6.16 -20.52
C ARG A 165 5.18 5.35 -21.18
N ASN A 166 3.97 5.85 -21.07
CA ASN A 166 2.81 5.47 -21.89
C ASN A 166 2.18 6.72 -22.52
N LEU A 167 0.98 6.60 -23.12
CA LEU A 167 0.28 7.74 -23.74
C LEU A 167 -0.14 8.82 -22.74
N VAL A 168 -0.31 8.45 -21.46
CA VAL A 168 -0.76 9.36 -20.39
C VAL A 168 0.38 10.22 -19.86
N GLY A 169 1.57 9.64 -19.72
CA GLY A 169 2.72 10.36 -19.15
C GLY A 169 3.93 9.47 -18.89
N ASP A 170 4.88 10.00 -18.14
CA ASP A 170 6.11 9.30 -17.80
C ASP A 170 5.96 8.54 -16.48
N GLY A 171 6.37 7.25 -16.50
CA GLY A 171 6.55 6.46 -15.30
C GLY A 171 7.85 6.81 -14.56
N CYS A 172 8.03 6.25 -13.37
CA CYS A 172 9.11 6.60 -12.44
C CYS A 172 10.52 6.24 -12.91
N VAL A 173 10.68 5.34 -13.89
CA VAL A 173 12.00 5.00 -14.45
C VAL A 173 12.26 5.66 -15.79
N GLU A 174 11.35 6.49 -16.30
CA GLU A 174 11.51 7.21 -17.55
C GLU A 174 12.47 8.39 -17.36
N PRO A 175 13.64 8.41 -18.05
CA PRO A 175 14.67 9.43 -17.80
C PRO A 175 14.22 10.85 -18.17
N GLY A 176 13.29 10.97 -19.12
CA GLY A 176 12.82 12.27 -19.61
C GLY A 176 12.01 13.07 -18.63
N ASN A 177 11.33 12.38 -17.69
CA ASN A 177 10.42 12.99 -16.70
C ASN A 177 9.57 14.13 -17.31
N ALA A 178 8.97 13.86 -18.50
CA ALA A 178 8.27 14.88 -19.29
C ALA A 178 6.90 15.28 -18.71
N GLY A 179 6.40 14.52 -17.73
CA GLY A 179 5.12 14.82 -17.08
C GLY A 179 3.92 14.22 -17.81
N VAL A 180 2.75 14.82 -17.59
CA VAL A 180 1.47 14.39 -18.15
C VAL A 180 1.33 14.91 -19.59
N SER A 181 0.94 14.02 -20.51
CA SER A 181 0.65 14.38 -21.90
C SER A 181 -0.70 15.10 -22.06
N LYS A 182 -0.99 15.63 -23.27
CA LYS A 182 -2.33 16.14 -23.57
C LYS A 182 -3.41 15.06 -23.47
N PHE A 183 -3.12 13.84 -23.91
CA PHE A 183 -4.01 12.70 -23.74
C PHE A 183 -4.20 12.38 -22.26
N GLY A 184 -3.13 12.41 -21.47
CA GLY A 184 -3.17 12.22 -20.03
C GLY A 184 -4.04 13.24 -19.30
N GLN A 185 -4.03 14.51 -19.72
CA GLN A 185 -4.91 15.54 -19.17
C GLN A 185 -6.39 15.21 -19.42
N ALA A 186 -6.74 14.82 -20.65
CA ALA A 186 -8.09 14.40 -21.01
C ALA A 186 -8.51 13.12 -20.26
N PHE A 187 -7.58 12.18 -20.06
CA PHE A 187 -7.83 10.97 -19.26
C PHE A 187 -8.11 11.30 -17.79
N ILE A 188 -7.31 12.18 -17.16
CA ILE A 188 -7.52 12.66 -15.78
C ILE A 188 -8.92 13.33 -15.66
N GLU A 189 -9.27 14.17 -16.63
CA GLU A 189 -10.58 14.82 -16.65
C GLU A 189 -11.72 13.80 -16.73
N ARG A 190 -11.62 12.82 -17.62
CA ARG A 190 -12.61 11.74 -17.76
C ARG A 190 -12.74 10.91 -16.46
N LEU A 191 -11.63 10.57 -15.80
CA LEU A 191 -11.66 9.86 -14.51
C LEU A 191 -12.35 10.69 -13.42
N ASN A 192 -12.12 12.00 -13.36
CA ASN A 192 -12.80 12.90 -12.43
C ASN A 192 -14.31 12.96 -12.68
N GLU A 193 -14.74 13.07 -13.95
CA GLU A 193 -16.16 13.09 -14.36
C GLU A 193 -16.87 11.79 -13.95
N ARG A 194 -16.19 10.65 -14.11
CA ARG A 194 -16.72 9.32 -13.76
C ARG A 194 -16.54 8.96 -12.28
N LYS A 195 -15.90 9.85 -11.48
CA LYS A 195 -15.63 9.62 -10.05
C LYS A 195 -14.83 8.33 -9.79
N PHE A 196 -13.86 8.06 -10.66
CA PHE A 196 -12.90 6.99 -10.47
C PHE A 196 -11.65 7.52 -9.78
N LEU A 197 -11.09 6.73 -8.89
CA LEU A 197 -9.87 7.10 -8.18
C LEU A 197 -8.67 7.02 -9.11
N ILE A 198 -7.90 8.10 -9.14
CA ILE A 198 -6.61 8.17 -9.82
C ILE A 198 -5.53 7.67 -8.86
N ASP A 199 -4.69 6.74 -9.33
CA ASP A 199 -3.51 6.27 -8.61
C ASP A 199 -2.22 6.73 -9.33
N LEU A 200 -1.23 7.19 -8.56
CA LEU A 200 0.00 7.79 -9.04
C LEU A 200 1.26 7.03 -8.61
N SER A 201 1.11 5.80 -8.13
CA SER A 201 2.19 5.03 -7.47
C SER A 201 3.44 4.85 -8.32
N HIS A 202 3.30 4.57 -9.61
CA HIS A 202 4.41 4.42 -10.54
C HIS A 202 4.72 5.68 -11.37
N GLY A 203 3.99 6.77 -11.18
CA GLY A 203 4.23 8.03 -11.88
C GLY A 203 5.62 8.59 -11.62
N GLY A 204 6.28 9.13 -12.64
CA GLY A 204 7.47 9.97 -12.46
C GLY A 204 7.14 11.21 -11.63
N GLU A 205 8.14 11.86 -11.07
CA GLU A 205 7.93 13.01 -10.17
C GLU A 205 7.06 14.09 -10.81
N ARG A 206 7.38 14.47 -12.05
CA ARG A 206 6.63 15.51 -12.76
C ARG A 206 5.21 15.04 -13.11
N THR A 207 5.04 13.79 -13.56
CA THR A 207 3.71 13.20 -13.83
C THR A 207 2.86 13.20 -12.56
N THR A 208 3.42 12.80 -11.41
CA THR A 208 2.74 12.80 -10.11
C THR A 208 2.26 14.21 -9.75
N ARG A 209 3.14 15.19 -9.80
CA ARG A 209 2.82 16.58 -9.42
C ARG A 209 1.80 17.23 -10.36
N GLU A 210 1.97 17.04 -11.68
CA GLU A 210 1.04 17.59 -12.68
C GLU A 210 -0.36 16.92 -12.56
N ALA A 211 -0.42 15.61 -12.33
CA ALA A 211 -1.68 14.89 -12.14
C ALA A 211 -2.41 15.32 -10.84
N ILE A 212 -1.69 15.49 -9.72
CA ILE A 212 -2.28 16.02 -8.48
C ILE A 212 -2.86 17.42 -8.72
N ALA A 213 -2.13 18.28 -9.45
CA ALA A 213 -2.59 19.62 -9.76
C ALA A 213 -3.83 19.62 -10.68
N ALA A 214 -3.85 18.76 -11.69
CA ALA A 214 -4.93 18.65 -12.67
C ALA A 214 -6.20 18.01 -12.12
N SER A 215 -6.08 17.08 -11.18
CA SER A 215 -7.24 16.40 -10.59
C SER A 215 -8.13 17.37 -9.82
N LYS A 216 -9.45 17.27 -10.02
CA LYS A 216 -10.48 18.05 -9.29
C LYS A 216 -10.85 17.43 -7.93
N VAL A 217 -10.48 16.18 -7.71
CA VAL A 217 -10.75 15.41 -6.50
C VAL A 217 -9.44 14.87 -5.89
N PRO A 218 -9.44 14.42 -4.63
CA PRO A 218 -8.30 13.73 -4.06
C PRO A 218 -7.86 12.53 -4.90
N VAL A 219 -6.56 12.21 -4.88
CA VAL A 219 -5.95 11.10 -5.61
C VAL A 219 -5.21 10.18 -4.64
N ALA A 220 -4.83 8.99 -5.08
CA ALA A 220 -4.02 8.05 -4.31
C ALA A 220 -2.58 7.98 -4.84
N ILE A 221 -1.68 7.60 -3.94
CA ILE A 221 -0.46 6.87 -4.25
C ILE A 221 -0.61 5.55 -3.48
N SER A 222 -1.18 4.53 -4.13
CA SER A 222 -1.63 3.32 -3.42
C SER A 222 -0.49 2.53 -2.79
N HIS A 223 0.72 2.56 -3.42
CA HIS A 223 1.89 1.80 -2.97
C HIS A 223 3.21 2.48 -3.35
N THR A 224 3.98 2.88 -2.36
CA THR A 224 5.29 3.53 -2.53
C THR A 224 6.12 3.50 -1.25
N GLY A 225 7.34 4.00 -1.30
CA GLY A 225 8.16 4.37 -0.14
C GLY A 225 8.48 5.87 -0.13
N CYS A 226 9.26 6.31 0.84
CA CYS A 226 9.72 7.69 0.99
C CYS A 226 11.15 7.84 0.44
N ALA A 227 11.35 8.70 -0.56
CA ALA A 227 12.66 8.92 -1.18
C ALA A 227 13.68 9.50 -0.19
N ALA A 228 13.25 10.24 0.82
CA ALA A 228 14.11 10.74 1.89
C ALA A 228 14.83 9.63 2.68
N LEU A 229 14.23 8.42 2.76
CA LEU A 229 14.81 7.26 3.44
C LEU A 229 15.54 6.32 2.48
N ALA A 230 15.05 6.21 1.24
CA ALA A 230 15.66 5.39 0.20
C ALA A 230 15.46 6.10 -1.16
N PRO A 231 16.49 6.79 -1.69
CA PRO A 231 16.38 7.61 -2.90
C PRO A 231 16.37 6.75 -4.17
N LEU A 232 15.31 5.99 -4.33
CA LEU A 232 15.06 5.12 -5.48
C LEU A 232 13.88 5.67 -6.30
N PRO A 233 13.86 5.48 -7.65
CA PRO A 233 12.82 6.05 -8.52
C PRO A 233 11.39 5.65 -8.18
N ARG A 234 11.19 4.48 -7.52
CA ARG A 234 9.87 4.01 -7.08
C ARG A 234 9.32 4.77 -5.86
N ASN A 235 10.19 5.48 -5.15
CA ASN A 235 9.82 6.20 -3.92
C ASN A 235 9.46 7.65 -4.23
N LYS A 236 8.51 8.19 -3.47
CA LYS A 236 8.05 9.57 -3.63
C LYS A 236 8.85 10.54 -2.75
N THR A 237 9.12 11.70 -3.30
CA THR A 237 9.74 12.82 -2.57
C THR A 237 8.79 13.41 -1.54
N ASP A 238 9.31 14.06 -0.50
CA ASP A 238 8.49 14.74 0.50
C ASP A 238 7.61 15.84 -0.13
N ALA A 239 8.08 16.46 -1.23
CA ALA A 239 7.29 17.44 -1.97
C ALA A 239 6.07 16.82 -2.66
N GLU A 240 6.20 15.62 -3.27
CA GLU A 240 5.08 14.88 -3.84
C GLU A 240 4.10 14.42 -2.75
N LEU A 241 4.62 13.88 -1.63
CA LEU A 241 3.84 13.41 -0.49
C LEU A 241 3.04 14.56 0.14
N LYS A 242 3.69 15.70 0.36
CA LYS A 242 3.01 16.87 0.90
C LYS A 242 1.93 17.39 -0.05
N MET A 243 2.22 17.49 -1.36
CA MET A 243 1.24 17.92 -2.35
C MET A 243 0.03 16.99 -2.42
N LEU A 244 0.26 15.67 -2.29
CA LEU A 244 -0.81 14.67 -2.19
C LEU A 244 -1.71 14.94 -0.97
N ALA A 245 -1.11 15.11 0.21
CA ALA A 245 -1.83 15.36 1.46
C ALA A 245 -2.60 16.68 1.42
N ASP A 246 -1.99 17.77 0.93
CA ASP A 246 -2.63 19.09 0.76
C ASP A 246 -3.86 19.01 -0.17
N LYS A 247 -3.90 18.01 -1.09
CA LYS A 247 -5.05 17.72 -1.97
C LYS A 247 -6.10 16.80 -1.29
N GLY A 248 -5.84 16.31 -0.09
CA GLY A 248 -6.70 15.35 0.61
C GLY A 248 -6.50 13.90 0.18
N GLY A 249 -5.42 13.60 -0.54
CA GLY A 249 -5.07 12.25 -0.98
C GLY A 249 -4.46 11.38 0.12
N VAL A 250 -4.23 10.10 -0.19
CA VAL A 250 -3.65 9.12 0.73
C VAL A 250 -2.49 8.38 0.06
N VAL A 251 -1.38 8.22 0.80
CA VAL A 251 -0.23 7.41 0.40
C VAL A 251 -0.21 6.08 1.13
N GLY A 252 -0.09 4.97 0.39
CA GLY A 252 0.15 3.64 0.92
C GLY A 252 1.64 3.30 0.92
N ILE A 253 2.17 2.88 2.06
CA ILE A 253 3.54 2.38 2.16
C ILE A 253 3.57 0.89 1.82
N TYR A 254 4.48 0.49 0.92
CA TYR A 254 4.54 -0.87 0.41
C TYR A 254 5.50 -1.78 1.19
N LEU A 255 5.44 -3.09 0.88
CA LEU A 255 6.30 -4.10 1.47
C LEU A 255 7.35 -4.60 0.45
N MET A 256 7.96 -3.67 -0.28
CA MET A 256 8.79 -3.94 -1.45
C MET A 256 10.29 -3.68 -1.20
N PRO A 257 11.17 -4.19 -2.07
CA PRO A 257 12.63 -4.04 -1.91
C PRO A 257 13.11 -2.58 -1.85
N PHE A 258 12.29 -1.65 -2.32
CA PHE A 258 12.65 -0.24 -2.44
C PHE A 258 12.57 0.54 -1.11
N LEU A 259 12.19 -0.09 0.01
CA LEU A 259 12.26 0.51 1.36
C LEU A 259 13.71 0.69 1.85
N ARG A 260 14.68 0.11 1.14
CA ARG A 260 16.11 0.24 1.41
C ARG A 260 16.90 0.44 0.13
N SER A 261 17.94 1.26 0.18
CA SER A 261 18.89 1.41 -0.93
C SER A 261 19.81 0.19 -1.09
N ALA A 262 20.00 -0.61 -0.05
CA ALA A 262 20.86 -1.79 -0.05
C ALA A 262 20.39 -2.85 0.95
N GLY A 263 20.44 -4.13 0.54
CA GLY A 263 20.04 -5.28 1.34
C GLY A 263 18.53 -5.49 1.40
N GLN A 264 18.11 -6.58 2.02
CA GLN A 264 16.70 -6.93 2.19
C GLN A 264 16.04 -6.03 3.23
N PRO A 265 14.96 -5.32 2.91
CA PRO A 265 14.17 -4.57 3.88
C PRO A 265 13.50 -5.48 4.91
N THR A 266 13.22 -4.91 6.07
CA THR A 266 12.55 -5.54 7.20
C THR A 266 11.32 -4.77 7.63
N ALA A 267 10.54 -5.31 8.56
CA ALA A 267 9.41 -4.64 9.19
C ALA A 267 9.80 -3.30 9.83
N GLU A 268 11.03 -3.17 10.34
CA GLU A 268 11.53 -1.91 10.89
C GLU A 268 11.66 -0.83 9.80
N ASP A 269 12.08 -1.19 8.59
CA ASP A 269 12.13 -0.23 7.47
C ASP A 269 10.71 0.23 7.10
N LEU A 270 9.73 -0.69 7.06
CA LEU A 270 8.32 -0.33 6.84
C LEU A 270 7.83 0.69 7.89
N VAL A 271 8.06 0.40 9.18
CA VAL A 271 7.64 1.30 10.27
C VAL A 271 8.29 2.67 10.15
N ARG A 272 9.57 2.74 9.80
CA ARG A 272 10.28 4.02 9.57
C ARG A 272 9.69 4.81 8.40
N HIS A 273 9.31 4.14 7.31
CA HIS A 273 8.65 4.80 6.17
C HIS A 273 7.25 5.31 6.54
N ILE A 274 6.46 4.54 7.29
CA ILE A 274 5.16 4.99 7.81
C ILE A 274 5.34 6.20 8.74
N GLU A 275 6.29 6.15 9.65
CA GLU A 275 6.61 7.23 10.60
C GLU A 275 7.01 8.53 9.85
N HIS A 276 7.87 8.41 8.84
CA HIS A 276 8.28 9.52 7.99
C HIS A 276 7.09 10.10 7.21
N ALA A 277 6.30 9.24 6.56
CA ALA A 277 5.12 9.66 5.80
C ALA A 277 4.10 10.38 6.70
N VAL A 278 3.86 9.88 7.92
CA VAL A 278 3.00 10.57 8.91
C VAL A 278 3.58 11.93 9.28
N GLY A 279 4.91 12.04 9.42
CA GLY A 279 5.59 13.31 9.69
C GLY A 279 5.43 14.34 8.57
N VAL A 280 5.39 13.90 7.31
CA VAL A 280 5.28 14.77 6.13
C VAL A 280 3.83 15.09 5.78
N CYS A 281 2.96 14.08 5.79
CA CYS A 281 1.58 14.15 5.30
C CYS A 281 0.56 14.45 6.41
N GLY A 282 0.87 14.14 7.66
CA GLY A 282 -0.12 13.99 8.73
C GLY A 282 -0.74 12.60 8.75
N GLU A 283 -1.35 12.24 9.89
CA GLU A 283 -1.85 10.88 10.15
C GLU A 283 -3.10 10.49 9.33
N ASP A 284 -3.80 11.47 8.73
CA ASP A 284 -5.02 11.28 7.95
C ASP A 284 -4.73 10.90 6.48
N HIS A 285 -3.46 10.91 6.07
CA HIS A 285 -3.03 10.77 4.68
C HIS A 285 -2.10 9.58 4.43
N VAL A 286 -1.98 8.65 5.39
CA VAL A 286 -1.07 7.51 5.29
C VAL A 286 -1.84 6.20 5.46
N GLY A 287 -1.49 5.20 4.65
CA GLY A 287 -2.02 3.85 4.69
C GLY A 287 -0.98 2.82 4.28
N ILE A 288 -1.43 1.64 3.88
CA ILE A 288 -0.59 0.51 3.46
C ILE A 288 -1.11 -0.02 2.12
N GLY A 289 -0.19 -0.31 1.20
CA GLY A 289 -0.48 -1.06 -0.03
C GLY A 289 0.67 -2.02 -0.28
N THR A 290 0.47 -3.30 0.05
CA THR A 290 1.57 -4.27 0.17
C THR A 290 2.32 -4.53 -1.13
N ASP A 291 1.66 -4.38 -2.28
CA ASP A 291 2.12 -4.77 -3.63
C ASP A 291 2.45 -6.27 -3.70
N GLY A 292 1.67 -7.08 -2.96
CA GLY A 292 1.90 -8.51 -2.83
C GLY A 292 0.63 -9.34 -2.67
N THR A 293 0.80 -10.65 -2.52
CA THR A 293 -0.29 -11.58 -2.28
C THR A 293 -0.63 -11.69 -0.79
N ILE A 294 -1.91 -11.99 -0.47
CA ILE A 294 -2.35 -12.25 0.90
C ILE A 294 -1.67 -13.51 1.44
N SER A 295 -1.63 -14.58 0.66
CA SER A 295 -0.93 -15.81 1.06
C SER A 295 0.58 -15.57 1.21
N PRO A 296 1.20 -16.13 2.24
CA PRO A 296 2.63 -16.01 2.43
C PRO A 296 3.44 -16.74 1.35
N VAL A 297 4.61 -16.21 1.06
CA VAL A 297 5.58 -16.85 0.16
C VAL A 297 6.15 -18.11 0.82
N ASN A 298 6.16 -19.21 0.12
CA ASN A 298 6.91 -20.40 0.54
C ASN A 298 8.41 -20.18 0.31
N PHE A 299 9.06 -19.55 1.28
CA PHE A 299 10.43 -19.05 1.19
C PHE A 299 11.47 -20.17 1.30
N ASN A 300 11.65 -20.93 0.22
CA ASN A 300 12.57 -22.05 0.12
C ASN A 300 13.59 -21.89 -1.03
N ALA A 301 14.43 -22.90 -1.28
CA ALA A 301 15.44 -22.86 -2.33
C ALA A 301 14.83 -22.80 -3.74
N ALA A 302 13.68 -23.44 -3.98
CA ALA A 302 13.00 -23.42 -5.27
C ALA A 302 12.45 -22.01 -5.57
N PHE A 303 11.82 -21.36 -4.58
CA PHE A 303 11.39 -19.97 -4.69
C PHE A 303 12.56 -19.05 -5.04
N ARG A 304 13.68 -19.11 -4.30
CA ARG A 304 14.85 -18.26 -4.56
C ARG A 304 15.38 -18.40 -5.99
N LYS A 305 15.43 -19.65 -6.52
CA LYS A 305 15.85 -19.92 -7.90
C LYS A 305 14.88 -19.31 -8.91
N LYS A 306 13.56 -19.49 -8.72
CA LYS A 306 12.51 -18.95 -9.58
C LYS A 306 12.56 -17.42 -9.58
N PHE A 307 12.59 -16.81 -8.41
CA PHE A 307 12.66 -15.37 -8.24
C PHE A 307 13.88 -14.74 -8.93
N ALA A 308 15.05 -15.36 -8.81
CA ALA A 308 16.26 -14.89 -9.50
C ALA A 308 16.11 -14.91 -11.03
N ALA A 309 15.43 -15.93 -11.57
CA ALA A 309 15.13 -16.02 -13.00
C ALA A 309 14.14 -14.92 -13.43
N GLU A 310 13.07 -14.68 -12.66
CA GLU A 310 12.08 -13.64 -12.92
C GLU A 310 12.72 -12.23 -12.92
N VAL A 311 13.60 -11.94 -11.95
CA VAL A 311 14.35 -10.67 -11.93
C VAL A 311 15.22 -10.51 -13.19
N ALA A 312 15.87 -11.59 -13.64
CA ALA A 312 16.68 -11.57 -14.86
C ALA A 312 15.82 -11.32 -16.11
N GLU A 313 14.65 -11.97 -16.22
CA GLU A 313 13.68 -11.76 -17.30
C GLU A 313 13.14 -10.32 -17.32
N ARG A 314 12.72 -9.77 -16.18
CA ARG A 314 12.26 -8.38 -16.06
C ARG A 314 13.34 -7.38 -16.47
N ARG A 315 14.59 -7.65 -16.08
CA ARG A 315 15.74 -6.83 -16.48
C ARG A 315 15.99 -6.91 -17.99
N ALA A 316 15.96 -8.11 -18.59
CA ALA A 316 16.11 -8.28 -20.03
C ALA A 316 14.98 -7.60 -20.82
N ALA A 317 13.75 -7.65 -20.31
CA ALA A 317 12.60 -6.94 -20.89
C ALA A 317 12.65 -5.41 -20.65
N GLY A 318 13.59 -4.93 -19.81
CA GLY A 318 13.77 -3.52 -19.46
C GLY A 318 12.58 -2.93 -18.68
N VAL A 319 11.79 -3.73 -17.98
CA VAL A 319 10.66 -3.29 -17.13
C VAL A 319 11.05 -3.23 -15.65
N SER A 320 12.26 -3.68 -15.31
CA SER A 320 12.80 -3.68 -13.95
C SER A 320 13.06 -2.25 -13.47
N ALA A 321 12.76 -1.97 -12.22
CA ALA A 321 13.12 -0.71 -11.57
C ALA A 321 14.49 -0.81 -10.89
N PRO A 322 15.27 0.29 -10.80
CA PRO A 322 16.47 0.34 -9.95
C PRO A 322 16.12 -0.07 -8.51
N GLY A 323 16.88 -1.02 -7.97
CA GLY A 323 16.60 -1.64 -6.65
C GLY A 323 16.07 -3.08 -6.74
N GLU A 324 15.53 -3.52 -7.88
CA GLU A 324 15.21 -4.93 -8.09
C GLU A 324 16.48 -5.77 -8.24
N ARG A 325 16.65 -6.77 -7.38
CA ARG A 325 17.84 -7.65 -7.32
C ARG A 325 17.43 -9.08 -7.02
N PRO A 326 18.17 -10.09 -7.52
CA PRO A 326 17.85 -11.50 -7.30
C PRO A 326 18.04 -11.98 -5.86
N ASP A 327 18.71 -11.18 -5.02
CA ASP A 327 18.97 -11.43 -3.60
C ASP A 327 18.15 -10.53 -2.66
N VAL A 328 17.24 -9.71 -3.22
CA VAL A 328 16.36 -8.80 -2.47
C VAL A 328 14.91 -9.03 -2.92
N TYR A 329 14.13 -9.65 -2.05
CA TYR A 329 12.79 -10.16 -2.39
C TYR A 329 11.72 -9.08 -2.35
N THR A 330 10.65 -9.29 -3.13
CA THR A 330 9.48 -8.40 -3.23
C THR A 330 8.48 -8.60 -2.09
N PHE A 331 8.98 -8.90 -0.91
CA PHE A 331 8.23 -8.99 0.34
C PHE A 331 9.18 -8.82 1.53
N LEU A 332 8.65 -8.56 2.70
CA LEU A 332 9.43 -8.49 3.94
C LEU A 332 9.39 -9.86 4.63
N PRO A 333 10.54 -10.57 4.75
CA PRO A 333 10.57 -11.94 5.30
C PRO A 333 10.04 -12.07 6.72
N ASP A 334 10.17 -11.02 7.53
CA ASP A 334 9.68 -10.92 8.90
C ASP A 334 8.19 -10.50 9.02
N LEU A 335 7.53 -10.19 7.90
CA LEU A 335 6.09 -9.98 7.76
C LEU A 335 5.44 -10.95 6.76
N ASN A 336 6.09 -12.08 6.48
CA ASN A 336 5.61 -13.06 5.52
C ASN A 336 4.55 -13.99 6.14
N SER A 337 3.38 -13.44 6.45
CA SER A 337 2.23 -14.15 6.99
C SER A 337 0.93 -13.59 6.42
N ALA A 338 -0.16 -14.35 6.45
CA ALA A 338 -1.46 -13.88 5.99
C ALA A 338 -2.00 -12.73 6.86
N ASP A 339 -1.78 -12.81 8.17
CA ASP A 339 -2.19 -11.82 9.19
C ASP A 339 -1.19 -10.68 9.40
N ARG A 340 -0.34 -10.40 8.39
CA ARG A 340 0.73 -9.37 8.45
C ARG A 340 0.25 -7.99 8.90
N PHE A 341 -0.98 -7.59 8.57
CA PHE A 341 -1.53 -6.31 8.99
C PHE A 341 -1.74 -6.22 10.51
N LEU A 342 -2.09 -7.33 11.17
CA LEU A 342 -2.14 -7.40 12.64
C LEU A 342 -0.72 -7.24 13.23
N HIS A 343 0.28 -7.87 12.62
CA HIS A 343 1.68 -7.71 13.04
C HIS A 343 2.18 -6.28 12.82
N ILE A 344 1.82 -5.63 11.71
CA ILE A 344 2.13 -4.21 11.48
C ILE A 344 1.48 -3.33 12.54
N ALA A 345 0.21 -3.56 12.88
CA ALA A 345 -0.48 -2.83 13.94
C ALA A 345 0.24 -2.95 15.30
N ALA A 346 0.70 -4.16 15.65
CA ALA A 346 1.47 -4.40 16.87
C ALA A 346 2.83 -3.66 16.87
N LEU A 347 3.50 -3.61 15.72
CA LEU A 347 4.76 -2.87 15.56
C LEU A 347 4.56 -1.35 15.70
N LEU A 348 3.51 -0.80 15.10
CA LEU A 348 3.15 0.62 15.22
C LEU A 348 2.78 0.96 16.66
N SER A 349 2.03 0.10 17.36
CA SER A 349 1.71 0.25 18.79
C SER A 349 2.97 0.26 19.64
N LYS A 350 3.89 -0.68 19.39
CA LYS A 350 5.21 -0.72 20.05
C LYS A 350 6.05 0.53 19.78
N ARG A 351 5.88 1.15 18.60
CA ARG A 351 6.53 2.43 18.24
C ARG A 351 5.88 3.64 18.94
N GLY A 352 4.75 3.47 19.63
CA GLY A 352 4.05 4.52 20.37
C GLY A 352 2.93 5.23 19.60
N PHE A 353 2.50 4.66 18.48
CA PHE A 353 1.30 5.14 17.80
C PHE A 353 0.05 4.83 18.62
N SER A 354 -0.88 5.78 18.71
CA SER A 354 -2.18 5.54 19.36
C SER A 354 -3.05 4.58 18.53
N ASP A 355 -3.97 3.86 19.18
CA ASP A 355 -4.92 2.97 18.50
C ASP A 355 -5.72 3.71 17.42
N ALA A 356 -6.12 4.95 17.67
CA ALA A 356 -6.82 5.79 16.69
C ALA A 356 -5.97 6.03 15.43
N ARG A 357 -4.68 6.36 15.60
CA ARG A 357 -3.75 6.56 14.48
C ARG A 357 -3.49 5.25 13.73
N ILE A 358 -3.32 4.15 14.44
CA ILE A 358 -3.14 2.82 13.84
C ILE A 358 -4.36 2.46 12.99
N THR A 359 -5.57 2.64 13.51
CA THR A 359 -6.82 2.37 12.78
C THR A 359 -6.92 3.19 11.49
N LYS A 360 -6.51 4.46 11.51
CA LYS A 360 -6.43 5.31 10.31
C LYS A 360 -5.48 4.69 9.27
N ILE A 361 -4.28 4.33 9.67
CA ILE A 361 -3.23 3.78 8.79
C ILE A 361 -3.61 2.40 8.26
N LEU A 362 -4.24 1.55 9.06
CA LEU A 362 -4.67 0.23 8.63
C LEU A 362 -5.69 0.25 7.49
N GLY A 363 -6.49 1.33 7.35
CA GLY A 363 -7.42 1.38 6.24
C GLY A 363 -8.49 2.49 6.32
N ALA A 364 -8.75 3.09 7.49
CA ALA A 364 -9.79 4.12 7.59
C ALA A 364 -9.52 5.31 6.67
N ASN A 365 -8.24 5.70 6.47
CA ASN A 365 -7.85 6.77 5.55
C ASN A 365 -8.21 6.43 4.09
N PHE A 366 -7.89 5.21 3.63
CA PHE A 366 -8.29 4.77 2.29
C PHE A 366 -9.81 4.62 2.15
N ALA A 367 -10.50 4.11 3.17
CA ALA A 367 -11.96 4.04 3.16
C ALA A 367 -12.59 5.44 3.01
N GLN A 368 -12.07 6.43 3.71
CA GLN A 368 -12.52 7.82 3.60
C GLN A 368 -12.20 8.41 2.21
N LEU A 369 -11.02 8.13 1.65
CA LEU A 369 -10.64 8.55 0.30
C LEU A 369 -11.62 7.97 -0.73
N PHE A 370 -11.89 6.67 -0.67
CA PHE A 370 -12.84 6.00 -1.56
C PHE A 370 -14.25 6.60 -1.41
N ALA A 371 -14.71 6.83 -0.18
CA ALA A 371 -16.01 7.48 0.06
C ALA A 371 -16.06 8.88 -0.53
N THR A 372 -14.98 9.65 -0.43
CA THR A 372 -14.90 11.02 -0.98
C THR A 372 -14.94 11.02 -2.51
N VAL A 373 -14.20 10.12 -3.15
CA VAL A 373 -14.07 10.11 -4.62
C VAL A 373 -15.27 9.43 -5.29
N TRP A 374 -15.77 8.30 -4.73
CA TRP A 374 -16.87 7.51 -5.32
C TRP A 374 -18.26 8.02 -4.91
N SER A 375 -18.36 9.02 -4.01
CA SER A 375 -19.63 9.60 -3.63
C SER A 375 -20.19 10.47 -4.75
N GLY A 376 -21.40 10.18 -5.17
CA GLY A 376 -22.14 10.99 -6.12
C GLY A 376 -23.28 10.27 -6.77
#